data_6b4dd8f6ca6155601024d5c298fa632a
#
_entry.id   6b4dd8f6ca6155601024d5c298fa632a
#
_cell.length_a   1.000
_cell.length_b   1.000
_cell.length_c   1.000
_cell.angle_alpha   90.00
_cell.angle_beta   90.00
_cell.angle_gamma   90.00
#
_symmetry.space_group_name_H-M   'P 1'
#
loop_
_entity.id
_entity.type
_entity.pdbx_description
1 polymer ?
#
loop_
_entity_poly.entity_id
_entity_poly.type
_entity_poly.pdbx_seq_one_letter_code
_entity_poly.pdbx_strand_id
1 'polypeptide(L)'
;MSGVQLRPPPLDVTEIDLDAGNAALKGTRAEGRVAWALERLRPHIVLSSSFGAQAAVLLHMVTQQWPEIPVVVVDTGYLFPETYRFIDELTQRLSLNLKVYRGELSPAWQEARWGKLWEQGIDGIERYNRINKIEPMQRALDELGARGWIVGLRRSQATSRQHLSVLGLQDGYLKVHPIVDWNDKHIYDYLTRHDLPYHPLWVEGYVSIGDWHTSAKLTDGMAEEETRFFGLKRECGLHESWGPSRASGAGGGG
;
A
#
# COMPACT_ATOMS: atom_id res chain seq x y z
N MET A 1 -25.08 -28.25 22.58
CA MET A 1 -23.75 -27.89 23.13
C MET A 1 -22.92 -27.41 21.95
N SER A 2 -22.89 -26.07 21.71
CA SER A 2 -22.09 -25.49 20.64
C SER A 2 -20.63 -25.48 21.09
N GLY A 3 -19.80 -26.29 20.43
CA GLY A 3 -18.36 -26.23 20.62
C GLY A 3 -17.82 -24.87 20.17
N VAL A 4 -17.30 -24.12 21.11
CA VAL A 4 -16.47 -22.95 20.82
C VAL A 4 -15.21 -23.47 20.14
N GLN A 5 -15.14 -23.36 18.80
CA GLN A 5 -13.89 -23.54 18.09
C GLN A 5 -12.96 -22.42 18.53
N LEU A 6 -12.03 -22.75 19.41
CA LEU A 6 -10.91 -21.85 19.75
C LEU A 6 -10.18 -21.55 18.43
N ARG A 7 -10.24 -20.28 17.99
CA ARG A 7 -9.40 -19.83 16.88
C ARG A 7 -7.94 -20.08 17.25
N PRO A 8 -7.13 -20.65 16.34
CA PRO A 8 -5.71 -20.76 16.59
C PRO A 8 -5.15 -19.37 16.91
N PRO A 9 -4.12 -19.29 17.77
CA PRO A 9 -3.47 -18.02 18.04
C PRO A 9 -2.98 -17.40 16.71
N PRO A 10 -2.98 -16.06 16.59
CA PRO A 10 -2.50 -15.39 15.40
C PRO A 10 -1.05 -15.83 15.13
N LEU A 11 -0.76 -16.14 13.86
CA LEU A 11 0.56 -16.52 13.42
C LEU A 11 1.58 -15.46 13.83
N ASP A 12 2.65 -15.85 14.51
CA ASP A 12 3.78 -14.96 14.73
C ASP A 12 4.53 -14.82 13.41
N VAL A 13 4.40 -13.65 12.79
CA VAL A 13 5.01 -13.38 11.48
C VAL A 13 6.53 -13.38 11.53
N THR A 14 7.13 -13.28 12.72
CA THR A 14 8.59 -13.37 12.91
C THR A 14 9.11 -14.80 12.82
N GLU A 15 8.23 -15.80 12.98
CA GLU A 15 8.55 -17.23 12.84
C GLU A 15 8.46 -17.70 11.37
N ILE A 16 8.00 -16.84 10.44
CA ILE A 16 7.92 -17.19 9.03
C ILE A 16 9.33 -17.21 8.43
N ASP A 17 9.74 -18.36 7.92
CA ASP A 17 10.93 -18.49 7.08
C ASP A 17 10.67 -17.78 5.73
N LEU A 18 11.17 -16.56 5.62
CA LEU A 18 10.99 -15.72 4.42
C LEU A 18 11.66 -16.33 3.19
N ASP A 19 12.81 -16.98 3.36
CA ASP A 19 13.56 -17.56 2.24
C ASP A 19 12.81 -18.77 1.67
N ALA A 20 12.38 -19.68 2.52
CA ALA A 20 11.55 -20.82 2.12
C ALA A 20 10.21 -20.37 1.52
N GLY A 21 9.56 -19.38 2.13
CA GLY A 21 8.31 -18.80 1.64
C GLY A 21 8.47 -18.16 0.25
N ASN A 22 9.52 -17.37 0.06
CA ASN A 22 9.83 -16.73 -1.22
C ASN A 22 10.19 -17.77 -2.29
N ALA A 23 10.95 -18.81 -1.95
CA ALA A 23 11.28 -19.90 -2.85
C ALA A 23 10.01 -20.63 -3.33
N ALA A 24 9.11 -20.94 -2.42
CA ALA A 24 7.83 -21.60 -2.72
C ALA A 24 6.91 -20.75 -3.61
N LEU A 25 6.93 -19.41 -3.41
CA LEU A 25 6.06 -18.48 -4.13
C LEU A 25 6.64 -17.93 -5.43
N LYS A 26 7.93 -18.17 -5.71
CA LYS A 26 8.63 -17.63 -6.89
C LYS A 26 7.96 -17.96 -8.22
N GLY A 27 7.47 -19.18 -8.39
CA GLY A 27 6.78 -19.64 -9.61
C GLY A 27 5.25 -19.57 -9.51
N THR A 28 4.71 -19.09 -8.40
CA THR A 28 3.27 -19.05 -8.16
C THR A 28 2.66 -17.82 -8.83
N ARG A 29 1.46 -18.00 -9.41
CA ARG A 29 0.69 -16.87 -9.98
C ARG A 29 0.29 -15.88 -8.87
N ALA A 30 0.02 -14.63 -9.26
CA ALA A 30 -0.32 -13.57 -8.32
C ALA A 30 -1.54 -13.93 -7.44
N GLU A 31 -2.57 -14.55 -8.03
CA GLU A 31 -3.76 -15.02 -7.31
C GLU A 31 -3.42 -16.10 -6.27
N GLY A 32 -2.48 -16.99 -6.60
CA GLY A 32 -1.99 -18.02 -5.65
C GLY A 32 -1.17 -17.42 -4.51
N ARG A 33 -0.42 -16.34 -4.75
CA ARG A 33 0.29 -15.59 -3.71
C ARG A 33 -0.69 -14.91 -2.76
N VAL A 34 -1.79 -14.36 -3.29
CA VAL A 34 -2.89 -13.82 -2.48
C VAL A 34 -3.52 -14.92 -1.64
N ALA A 35 -3.88 -16.05 -2.26
CA ALA A 35 -4.47 -17.19 -1.54
C ALA A 35 -3.58 -17.67 -0.39
N TRP A 36 -2.27 -17.81 -0.64
CA TRP A 36 -1.29 -18.20 0.37
C TRP A 36 -1.29 -17.26 1.58
N ALA A 37 -1.33 -15.94 1.32
CA ALA A 37 -1.34 -14.95 2.38
C ALA A 37 -2.65 -14.96 3.18
N LEU A 38 -3.78 -15.04 2.48
CA LEU A 38 -5.11 -15.09 3.11
C LEU A 38 -5.30 -16.34 3.97
N GLU A 39 -4.85 -17.50 3.50
CA GLU A 39 -4.95 -18.75 4.25
C GLU A 39 -4.24 -18.70 5.61
N ARG A 40 -3.09 -18.01 5.65
CA ARG A 40 -2.23 -17.95 6.85
C ARG A 40 -2.53 -16.81 7.79
N LEU A 41 -3.01 -15.69 7.27
CA LEU A 41 -3.05 -14.44 8.03
C LEU A 41 -4.46 -13.92 8.32
N ARG A 42 -5.53 -14.48 7.70
CA ARG A 42 -6.90 -14.07 8.04
C ARG A 42 -7.21 -14.37 9.49
N PRO A 43 -7.86 -13.47 10.21
CA PRO A 43 -8.38 -12.16 9.79
C PRO A 43 -7.39 -10.99 9.96
N HIS A 44 -6.11 -11.25 10.26
CA HIS A 44 -5.09 -10.28 10.64
C HIS A 44 -4.26 -9.79 9.44
N ILE A 45 -4.88 -9.55 8.30
CA ILE A 45 -4.25 -9.05 7.10
C ILE A 45 -5.10 -7.95 6.47
N VAL A 46 -4.43 -6.91 5.98
CA VAL A 46 -5.05 -5.79 5.28
C VAL A 46 -4.50 -5.66 3.87
N LEU A 47 -5.26 -5.02 2.99
CA LEU A 47 -4.81 -4.53 1.71
C LEU A 47 -4.71 -3.02 1.79
N SER A 48 -3.56 -2.42 1.43
CA SER A 48 -3.50 -0.97 1.25
C SER A 48 -3.48 -0.58 -0.22
N SER A 49 -4.13 0.55 -0.52
CA SER A 49 -4.13 1.13 -1.85
C SER A 49 -4.04 2.65 -1.78
N SER A 50 -3.20 3.24 -2.63
CA SER A 50 -3.20 4.68 -2.89
C SER A 50 -4.20 5.09 -3.97
N PHE A 51 -4.96 4.14 -4.51
CA PHE A 51 -5.85 4.33 -5.65
C PHE A 51 -5.18 5.03 -6.84
N GLY A 52 -3.91 4.71 -7.06
CA GLY A 52 -3.14 5.22 -8.19
C GLY A 52 -3.55 4.59 -9.52
N ALA A 53 -2.78 4.85 -10.58
CA ALA A 53 -3.11 4.57 -11.98
C ALA A 53 -3.72 3.19 -12.25
N GLN A 54 -3.22 2.14 -11.61
CA GLN A 54 -3.54 0.74 -11.89
C GLN A 54 -4.07 -0.01 -10.64
N ALA A 55 -4.59 0.74 -9.66
CA ALA A 55 -4.99 0.20 -8.36
C ALA A 55 -6.08 -0.88 -8.46
N ALA A 56 -6.97 -0.80 -9.46
CA ALA A 56 -8.07 -1.72 -9.66
C ALA A 56 -7.62 -3.20 -9.78
N VAL A 57 -6.41 -3.46 -10.27
CA VAL A 57 -5.86 -4.81 -10.42
C VAL A 57 -5.81 -5.55 -9.10
N LEU A 58 -5.08 -5.00 -8.12
CA LEU A 58 -4.86 -5.70 -6.86
C LEU A 58 -6.11 -5.64 -5.98
N LEU A 59 -6.85 -4.54 -6.01
CA LEU A 59 -8.13 -4.43 -5.33
C LEU A 59 -9.09 -5.54 -5.76
N HIS A 60 -9.29 -5.71 -7.06
CA HIS A 60 -10.13 -6.77 -7.61
C HIS A 60 -9.57 -8.16 -7.25
N MET A 61 -8.28 -8.43 -7.52
CA MET A 61 -7.67 -9.75 -7.30
C MET A 61 -7.83 -10.25 -5.87
N VAL A 62 -7.69 -9.36 -4.89
CA VAL A 62 -7.76 -9.71 -3.47
C VAL A 62 -9.20 -9.85 -3.02
N THR A 63 -10.09 -8.91 -3.40
CA THR A 63 -11.49 -8.94 -2.99
C THR A 63 -12.29 -10.07 -3.63
N GLN A 64 -11.88 -10.57 -4.80
CA GLN A 64 -12.46 -11.80 -5.37
C GLN A 64 -12.21 -13.03 -4.48
N GLN A 65 -11.15 -13.04 -3.67
CA GLN A 65 -10.84 -14.16 -2.78
C GLN A 65 -11.32 -13.91 -1.34
N TRP A 66 -11.37 -12.65 -0.92
CA TRP A 66 -11.91 -12.26 0.38
C TRP A 66 -12.54 -10.86 0.30
N PRO A 67 -13.86 -10.77 -0.01
CA PRO A 67 -14.57 -9.50 -0.16
C PRO A 67 -14.51 -8.61 1.09
N GLU A 68 -14.41 -9.20 2.27
CA GLU A 68 -14.45 -8.49 3.54
C GLU A 68 -13.09 -7.97 4.02
N ILE A 69 -12.01 -8.21 3.25
CA ILE A 69 -10.68 -7.72 3.63
C ILE A 69 -10.72 -6.21 3.89
N PRO A 70 -10.14 -5.73 5.01
CA PRO A 70 -9.99 -4.29 5.20
C PRO A 70 -9.09 -3.69 4.12
N VAL A 71 -9.63 -2.75 3.34
CA VAL A 71 -8.90 -1.99 2.32
C VAL A 71 -8.56 -0.63 2.90
N VAL A 72 -7.29 -0.41 3.20
CA VAL A 72 -6.81 0.83 3.81
C VAL A 72 -6.40 1.83 2.74
N VAL A 73 -6.97 3.03 2.79
CA VAL A 73 -6.48 4.21 2.09
C VAL A 73 -6.03 5.26 3.10
N VAL A 74 -4.89 5.86 2.86
CA VAL A 74 -4.42 7.02 3.62
C VAL A 74 -4.80 8.28 2.84
N ASP A 75 -5.77 9.02 3.36
CA ASP A 75 -6.20 10.29 2.81
C ASP A 75 -5.35 11.43 3.41
N THR A 76 -4.49 11.99 2.59
CA THR A 76 -3.65 13.13 2.99
C THR A 76 -4.40 14.46 2.98
N GLY A 77 -5.62 14.48 2.41
CA GLY A 77 -6.36 15.71 2.13
C GLY A 77 -5.83 16.49 0.92
N TYR A 78 -4.85 15.94 0.23
CA TYR A 78 -4.22 16.53 -0.96
C TYR A 78 -4.30 15.62 -2.19
N LEU A 79 -5.16 14.59 -2.18
CA LEU A 79 -5.39 13.78 -3.35
C LEU A 79 -6.09 14.59 -4.45
N PHE A 80 -5.93 14.18 -5.70
CA PHE A 80 -6.67 14.76 -6.81
C PHE A 80 -8.18 14.52 -6.65
N PRO A 81 -9.05 15.43 -7.09
CA PRO A 81 -10.49 15.20 -7.14
C PRO A 81 -10.86 13.93 -7.91
N GLU A 82 -10.11 13.61 -8.98
CA GLU A 82 -10.25 12.38 -9.78
C GLU A 82 -9.94 11.15 -8.93
N THR A 83 -8.95 11.21 -8.04
CA THR A 83 -8.63 10.10 -7.13
C THR A 83 -9.77 9.85 -6.15
N TYR A 84 -10.38 10.88 -5.56
CA TYR A 84 -11.53 10.71 -4.68
C TYR A 84 -12.72 10.06 -5.40
N ARG A 85 -13.03 10.51 -6.63
CA ARG A 85 -14.10 9.88 -7.44
C ARG A 85 -13.76 8.44 -7.79
N PHE A 86 -12.51 8.15 -8.08
CA PHE A 86 -12.04 6.79 -8.39
C PHE A 86 -12.09 5.86 -7.17
N ILE A 87 -11.84 6.39 -5.96
CA ILE A 87 -12.06 5.67 -4.70
C ILE A 87 -13.53 5.28 -4.56
N ASP A 88 -14.46 6.23 -4.77
CA ASP A 88 -15.89 5.97 -4.68
C ASP A 88 -16.35 4.95 -5.73
N GLU A 89 -15.93 5.12 -6.99
CA GLU A 89 -16.23 4.21 -8.09
C GLU A 89 -15.79 2.77 -7.78
N LEU A 90 -14.51 2.58 -7.41
CA LEU A 90 -14.00 1.24 -7.10
C LEU A 90 -14.60 0.66 -5.83
N THR A 91 -14.89 1.50 -4.84
CA THR A 91 -15.56 1.05 -3.60
C THR A 91 -16.93 0.51 -3.92
N GLN A 92 -17.72 1.20 -4.74
CA GLN A 92 -19.02 0.73 -5.16
C GLN A 92 -18.93 -0.51 -6.06
N ARG A 93 -18.08 -0.48 -7.08
CA ARG A 93 -17.94 -1.54 -8.10
C ARG A 93 -17.44 -2.86 -7.51
N LEU A 94 -16.50 -2.80 -6.57
CA LEU A 94 -15.88 -3.97 -5.95
C LEU A 94 -16.40 -4.26 -4.55
N SER A 95 -17.38 -3.49 -4.05
CA SER A 95 -17.94 -3.59 -2.69
C SER A 95 -16.85 -3.59 -1.62
N LEU A 96 -15.90 -2.63 -1.70
CA LEU A 96 -14.73 -2.62 -0.82
C LEU A 96 -15.11 -2.35 0.64
N ASN A 97 -14.53 -3.11 1.56
CA ASN A 97 -14.53 -2.79 3.00
C ASN A 97 -13.50 -1.68 3.26
N LEU A 98 -13.79 -0.47 2.74
CA LEU A 98 -12.87 0.67 2.76
C LEU A 98 -12.67 1.20 4.18
N LYS A 99 -11.42 1.45 4.55
CA LYS A 99 -10.97 2.08 5.79
C LYS A 99 -10.14 3.30 5.44
N VAL A 100 -10.63 4.48 5.79
CA VAL A 100 -9.96 5.75 5.49
C VAL A 100 -9.21 6.23 6.73
N TYR A 101 -7.91 6.39 6.60
CA TYR A 101 -7.05 6.94 7.64
C TYR A 101 -6.40 8.24 7.17
N ARG A 102 -6.20 9.18 8.08
CA ARG A 102 -5.65 10.52 7.77
C ARG A 102 -4.81 11.04 8.91
N GLY A 103 -4.00 12.06 8.64
CA GLY A 103 -3.29 12.80 9.68
C GLY A 103 -4.26 13.40 10.71
N GLU A 104 -3.78 13.60 11.94
CA GLU A 104 -4.60 14.16 13.03
C GLU A 104 -5.06 15.59 12.76
N LEU A 105 -4.18 16.40 12.13
CA LEU A 105 -4.48 17.78 11.77
C LEU A 105 -4.95 17.86 10.32
N SER A 106 -5.93 18.73 10.07
CA SER A 106 -6.34 19.03 8.69
C SER A 106 -5.21 19.66 7.89
N PRO A 107 -5.21 19.57 6.54
CA PRO A 107 -4.26 20.25 5.68
C PRO A 107 -4.09 21.73 6.00
N ALA A 108 -5.20 22.45 6.12
CA ALA A 108 -5.19 23.88 6.43
C ALA A 108 -4.52 24.19 7.78
N TRP A 109 -4.72 23.34 8.79
CA TRP A 109 -4.09 23.50 10.09
C TRP A 109 -2.58 23.21 10.03
N GLN A 110 -2.18 22.19 9.29
CA GLN A 110 -0.76 21.86 9.06
C GLN A 110 -0.04 23.01 8.36
N GLU A 111 -0.63 23.55 7.29
CA GLU A 111 -0.06 24.69 6.54
C GLU A 111 0.04 25.95 7.39
N ALA A 112 -0.98 26.26 8.20
CA ALA A 112 -0.94 27.40 9.12
C ALA A 112 0.16 27.26 10.18
N ARG A 113 0.45 26.03 10.63
CA ARG A 113 1.44 25.77 11.69
C ARG A 113 2.87 25.67 11.17
N TRP A 114 3.07 25.06 9.99
CA TRP A 114 4.39 24.68 9.48
C TRP A 114 4.68 25.18 8.08
N GLY A 115 3.73 25.83 7.42
CA GLY A 115 3.82 26.15 6.00
C GLY A 115 3.65 24.88 5.14
N LYS A 116 3.92 25.03 3.86
CA LYS A 116 3.87 23.91 2.91
C LYS A 116 5.15 23.08 3.03
N LEU A 117 5.07 22.00 3.78
CA LEU A 117 6.23 21.14 4.08
C LEU A 117 6.90 20.58 2.81
N TRP A 118 6.13 20.31 1.75
CA TRP A 118 6.68 19.80 0.48
C TRP A 118 7.51 20.82 -0.31
N GLU A 119 7.47 22.11 0.07
CA GLU A 119 8.30 23.17 -0.50
C GLU A 119 9.59 23.41 0.32
N GLN A 120 9.80 22.68 1.41
CA GLN A 120 10.91 22.87 2.37
C GLN A 120 12.04 21.84 2.17
N GLY A 121 12.27 21.38 0.93
CA GLY A 121 13.31 20.42 0.61
C GLY A 121 13.04 19.01 1.11
N ILE A 122 14.07 18.18 1.19
CA ILE A 122 13.95 16.76 1.54
C ILE A 122 13.40 16.58 2.97
N ASP A 123 13.92 17.32 3.94
CA ASP A 123 13.48 17.22 5.34
C ASP A 123 12.00 17.57 5.49
N GLY A 124 11.54 18.59 4.77
CA GLY A 124 10.12 18.94 4.73
C GLY A 124 9.24 17.86 4.10
N ILE A 125 9.69 17.25 3.00
CA ILE A 125 9.02 16.13 2.35
C ILE A 125 8.97 14.92 3.28
N GLU A 126 10.03 14.60 3.99
CA GLU A 126 10.07 13.48 4.94
C GLU A 126 9.12 13.71 6.11
N ARG A 127 9.11 14.93 6.67
CA ARG A 127 8.17 15.30 7.71
C ARG A 127 6.71 15.24 7.23
N TYR A 128 6.44 15.73 6.01
CA TYR A 128 5.14 15.63 5.37
C TYR A 128 4.68 14.17 5.25
N ASN A 129 5.55 13.31 4.71
CA ASN A 129 5.26 11.90 4.53
C ASN A 129 5.03 11.18 5.86
N ARG A 130 5.81 11.51 6.90
CA ARG A 130 5.61 10.96 8.25
C ARG A 130 4.22 11.28 8.78
N ILE A 131 3.84 12.56 8.79
CA ILE A 131 2.57 13.03 9.37
C ILE A 131 1.36 12.55 8.58
N ASN A 132 1.43 12.60 7.23
CA ASN A 132 0.28 12.40 6.39
C ASN A 132 0.17 10.99 5.80
N LYS A 133 1.22 10.14 5.92
CA LYS A 133 1.23 8.80 5.33
C LYS A 133 1.66 7.73 6.32
N ILE A 134 2.83 7.87 6.94
CA ILE A 134 3.41 6.81 7.79
C ILE A 134 2.58 6.64 9.06
N GLU A 135 2.41 7.70 9.86
CA GLU A 135 1.67 7.65 11.13
C GLU A 135 0.21 7.18 10.94
N PRO A 136 -0.56 7.69 9.95
CA PRO A 136 -1.89 7.16 9.68
C PRO A 136 -1.90 5.68 9.29
N MET A 137 -0.92 5.21 8.53
CA MET A 137 -0.82 3.81 8.13
C MET A 137 -0.46 2.91 9.32
N GLN A 138 0.49 3.34 10.17
CA GLN A 138 0.82 2.63 11.41
C GLN A 138 -0.42 2.45 12.28
N ARG A 139 -1.17 3.54 12.51
CA ARG A 139 -2.41 3.51 13.27
C ARG A 139 -3.43 2.56 12.64
N ALA A 140 -3.55 2.55 11.31
CA ALA A 140 -4.43 1.62 10.62
C ALA A 140 -4.06 0.16 10.88
N LEU A 141 -2.78 -0.18 10.78
CA LEU A 141 -2.30 -1.53 11.01
C LEU A 141 -2.50 -1.97 12.46
N ASP A 142 -2.23 -1.08 13.42
CA ASP A 142 -2.41 -1.33 14.86
C ASP A 142 -3.89 -1.53 15.22
N GLU A 143 -4.77 -0.61 14.81
CA GLU A 143 -6.20 -0.64 15.11
C GLU A 143 -6.93 -1.83 14.47
N LEU A 144 -6.51 -2.22 13.26
CA LEU A 144 -7.05 -3.39 12.56
C LEU A 144 -6.41 -4.70 13.03
N GLY A 145 -5.48 -4.67 13.96
CA GLY A 145 -4.78 -5.84 14.46
C GLY A 145 -4.03 -6.59 13.37
N ALA A 146 -3.51 -5.88 12.37
CA ALA A 146 -2.84 -6.47 11.23
C ALA A 146 -1.53 -7.17 11.64
N ARG A 147 -1.25 -8.28 11.00
CA ARG A 147 0.03 -9.00 11.01
C ARG A 147 0.60 -9.06 9.60
N GLY A 148 -0.29 -9.06 8.61
CA GLY A 148 0.03 -9.05 7.19
C GLY A 148 -0.46 -7.80 6.50
N TRP A 149 0.27 -7.43 5.45
CA TRP A 149 0.00 -6.23 4.67
C TRP A 149 0.24 -6.49 3.19
N ILE A 150 -0.84 -6.61 2.41
CA ILE A 150 -0.79 -6.76 0.95
C ILE A 150 -0.62 -5.38 0.31
N VAL A 151 0.33 -5.27 -0.61
CA VAL A 151 0.63 -4.03 -1.33
C VAL A 151 0.93 -4.28 -2.81
N GLY A 152 0.57 -3.32 -3.66
CA GLY A 152 0.68 -3.40 -5.11
C GLY A 152 2.02 -2.95 -5.70
N LEU A 153 3.14 -3.18 -5.02
CA LEU A 153 4.46 -2.81 -5.51
C LEU A 153 4.95 -3.76 -6.62
N ARG A 154 5.58 -3.19 -7.64
CA ARG A 154 6.20 -3.93 -8.75
C ARG A 154 7.65 -3.51 -8.93
N ARG A 155 8.53 -4.46 -9.28
CA ARG A 155 9.95 -4.17 -9.57
C ARG A 155 10.11 -3.23 -10.75
N SER A 156 9.22 -3.33 -11.75
CA SER A 156 9.26 -2.50 -12.95
C SER A 156 8.97 -1.02 -12.73
N GLN A 157 8.46 -0.62 -11.56
CA GLN A 157 8.03 0.76 -11.31
C GLN A 157 9.16 1.69 -10.86
N ALA A 158 10.26 1.17 -10.31
CA ALA A 158 11.37 1.97 -9.82
C ALA A 158 12.63 1.13 -9.62
N THR A 159 13.79 1.75 -9.80
CA THR A 159 15.09 1.13 -9.55
C THR A 159 15.25 0.68 -8.10
N SER A 160 14.73 1.48 -7.15
CA SER A 160 14.69 1.15 -5.73
C SER A 160 13.95 -0.13 -5.38
N ARG A 161 13.09 -0.63 -6.27
CA ARG A 161 12.24 -1.82 -6.07
C ARG A 161 12.77 -3.10 -6.68
N GLN A 162 13.88 -3.06 -7.40
CA GLN A 162 14.40 -4.23 -8.12
C GLN A 162 14.71 -5.44 -7.22
N HIS A 163 15.04 -5.18 -5.95
CA HIS A 163 15.35 -6.20 -4.96
C HIS A 163 14.13 -6.79 -4.25
N LEU A 164 12.91 -6.25 -4.48
CA LEU A 164 11.71 -6.71 -3.79
C LEU A 164 11.42 -8.19 -4.05
N SER A 165 11.12 -8.91 -2.99
CA SER A 165 10.63 -10.29 -3.02
C SER A 165 9.10 -10.35 -2.87
N VAL A 166 8.50 -11.51 -3.10
CA VAL A 166 7.06 -11.73 -2.89
C VAL A 166 6.69 -11.46 -1.43
N LEU A 167 7.52 -11.97 -0.51
CA LEU A 167 7.38 -11.76 0.93
C LEU A 167 8.53 -10.90 1.43
N GLY A 168 8.23 -9.97 2.31
CA GLY A 168 9.18 -9.15 3.03
C GLY A 168 8.69 -8.87 4.45
N LEU A 169 9.58 -8.46 5.33
CA LEU A 169 9.23 -8.01 6.67
C LEU A 169 9.53 -6.50 6.76
N GLN A 170 8.57 -5.75 7.26
CA GLN A 170 8.76 -4.33 7.56
C GLN A 170 8.12 -4.01 8.91
N ASP A 171 8.92 -3.53 9.85
CA ASP A 171 8.48 -3.05 11.17
C ASP A 171 7.55 -4.03 11.91
N GLY A 172 7.82 -5.34 11.76
CA GLY A 172 7.04 -6.42 12.39
C GLY A 172 5.80 -6.87 11.61
N TYR A 173 5.54 -6.34 10.42
CA TYR A 173 4.45 -6.77 9.54
C TYR A 173 4.99 -7.58 8.37
N LEU A 174 4.34 -8.71 8.07
CA LEU A 174 4.64 -9.48 6.85
C LEU A 174 4.04 -8.75 5.65
N LYS A 175 4.90 -8.19 4.81
CA LYS A 175 4.48 -7.60 3.53
C LYS A 175 4.38 -8.66 2.45
N VAL A 176 3.30 -8.58 1.69
CA VAL A 176 3.06 -9.48 0.56
C VAL A 176 2.91 -8.64 -0.71
N HIS A 177 3.72 -8.93 -1.70
CA HIS A 177 3.75 -8.27 -3.00
C HIS A 177 3.29 -9.24 -4.10
N PRO A 178 1.99 -9.49 -4.27
CA PRO A 178 1.52 -10.56 -5.16
C PRO A 178 1.92 -10.35 -6.62
N ILE A 179 1.97 -9.10 -7.07
CA ILE A 179 2.26 -8.68 -8.45
C ILE A 179 3.67 -8.12 -8.62
N VAL A 180 4.61 -8.44 -7.72
CA VAL A 180 5.97 -7.85 -7.68
C VAL A 180 6.75 -7.99 -8.99
N ASP A 181 6.51 -9.06 -9.74
CA ASP A 181 7.16 -9.40 -11.01
C ASP A 181 6.32 -9.05 -12.25
N TRP A 182 5.18 -8.39 -12.07
CA TRP A 182 4.34 -7.95 -13.17
C TRP A 182 4.93 -6.72 -13.87
N ASN A 183 4.85 -6.72 -15.20
CA ASN A 183 5.10 -5.55 -16.04
C ASN A 183 3.78 -4.93 -16.52
N ASP A 184 3.85 -3.85 -17.31
CA ASP A 184 2.65 -3.14 -17.76
C ASP A 184 1.77 -3.98 -18.68
N LYS A 185 2.34 -4.94 -19.43
CA LYS A 185 1.55 -5.87 -20.23
C LYS A 185 0.67 -6.76 -19.36
N HIS A 186 1.20 -7.30 -18.25
CA HIS A 186 0.41 -8.11 -17.33
C HIS A 186 -0.74 -7.29 -16.71
N ILE A 187 -0.48 -6.03 -16.36
CA ILE A 187 -1.47 -5.11 -15.82
C ILE A 187 -2.57 -4.85 -16.85
N TYR A 188 -2.19 -4.48 -18.08
CA TYR A 188 -3.12 -4.23 -19.18
C TYR A 188 -4.00 -5.45 -19.48
N ASP A 189 -3.38 -6.63 -19.61
CA ASP A 189 -4.09 -7.89 -19.89
C ASP A 189 -5.10 -8.20 -18.78
N TYR A 190 -4.74 -7.93 -17.51
CA TYR A 190 -5.63 -8.16 -16.37
C TYR A 190 -6.80 -7.17 -16.35
N LEU A 191 -6.53 -5.87 -16.48
CA LEU A 191 -7.57 -4.83 -16.52
C LEU A 191 -8.56 -5.09 -17.65
N THR A 192 -8.05 -5.40 -18.85
CA THR A 192 -8.88 -5.70 -20.03
C THR A 192 -9.73 -6.95 -19.82
N ARG A 193 -9.13 -8.03 -19.29
CA ARG A 193 -9.83 -9.31 -19.05
C ARG A 193 -10.99 -9.17 -18.09
N HIS A 194 -10.83 -8.33 -17.07
CA HIS A 194 -11.82 -8.16 -16.01
C HIS A 194 -12.64 -6.88 -16.15
N ASP A 195 -12.54 -6.20 -17.29
CA ASP A 195 -13.23 -4.94 -17.57
C ASP A 195 -13.05 -3.91 -16.44
N LEU A 196 -11.82 -3.73 -15.97
CA LEU A 196 -11.50 -2.83 -14.88
C LEU A 196 -10.94 -1.50 -15.40
N PRO A 197 -11.27 -0.37 -14.74
CA PRO A 197 -10.81 0.94 -15.18
C PRO A 197 -9.37 1.21 -14.77
N TYR A 198 -8.69 2.00 -15.59
CA TYR A 198 -7.56 2.81 -15.17
C TYR A 198 -8.04 4.04 -14.40
N HIS A 199 -7.19 4.61 -13.56
CA HIS A 199 -7.45 5.92 -12.97
C HIS A 199 -7.66 6.98 -14.07
N PRO A 200 -8.65 7.91 -13.95
CA PRO A 200 -8.94 8.90 -14.99
C PRO A 200 -7.75 9.73 -15.44
N LEU A 201 -6.83 10.09 -14.55
CA LEU A 201 -5.63 10.86 -14.90
C LEU A 201 -4.58 10.07 -15.71
N TRP A 202 -4.74 8.73 -15.86
CA TRP A 202 -3.83 7.93 -16.69
C TRP A 202 -3.79 8.42 -18.14
N VAL A 203 -4.95 8.68 -18.73
CA VAL A 203 -5.05 9.19 -20.12
C VAL A 203 -4.53 10.62 -20.25
N GLU A 204 -4.35 11.34 -19.16
CA GLU A 204 -3.76 12.66 -19.11
C GLU A 204 -2.23 12.66 -18.96
N GLY A 205 -1.60 11.47 -18.90
CA GLY A 205 -0.15 11.32 -18.80
C GLY A 205 0.39 11.18 -17.39
N TYR A 206 -0.47 10.98 -16.36
CA TYR A 206 0.02 10.67 -15.02
C TYR A 206 0.26 9.16 -14.86
N VAL A 207 1.51 8.75 -14.93
CA VAL A 207 1.93 7.34 -14.76
C VAL A 207 2.05 6.92 -13.29
N SER A 208 2.25 7.88 -12.40
CA SER A 208 2.29 7.70 -10.95
C SER A 208 1.48 8.80 -10.27
N ILE A 209 0.44 8.40 -9.53
CA ILE A 209 -0.54 9.31 -8.95
C ILE A 209 -0.48 9.23 -7.43
N GLY A 210 -0.42 10.37 -6.78
CA GLY A 210 -0.48 10.56 -5.33
C GLY A 210 -1.09 11.92 -5.02
N ASP A 211 -0.46 12.70 -4.13
CA ASP A 211 -0.92 14.05 -3.83
C ASP A 211 -0.70 14.97 -5.04
N TRP A 212 -1.64 15.89 -5.31
CA TRP A 212 -1.61 16.74 -6.49
C TRP A 212 -0.36 17.61 -6.58
N HIS A 213 0.16 18.11 -5.46
CA HIS A 213 1.35 18.95 -5.39
C HIS A 213 2.68 18.19 -5.52
N THR A 214 2.68 16.86 -5.42
CA THR A 214 3.90 16.03 -5.55
C THR A 214 3.83 15.05 -6.70
N SER A 215 2.86 15.19 -7.59
CA SER A 215 2.69 14.36 -8.79
C SER A 215 2.78 15.22 -10.04
N ALA A 216 3.53 14.78 -11.04
CA ALA A 216 3.65 15.43 -12.32
C ALA A 216 3.28 14.48 -13.46
N LYS A 217 2.87 15.04 -14.61
CA LYS A 217 2.70 14.30 -15.85
C LYS A 217 4.05 13.84 -16.36
N LEU A 218 4.10 12.66 -16.95
CA LEU A 218 5.28 12.20 -17.67
C LEU A 218 5.41 13.03 -18.97
N THR A 219 6.57 13.60 -19.18
CA THR A 219 6.90 14.37 -20.39
C THR A 219 8.05 13.71 -21.15
N ASP A 220 8.24 14.08 -22.42
CA ASP A 220 9.31 13.54 -23.25
C ASP A 220 10.69 13.74 -22.59
N GLY A 221 11.44 12.65 -22.48
CA GLY A 221 12.78 12.64 -21.88
C GLY A 221 12.81 12.54 -20.35
N MET A 222 11.66 12.55 -19.67
CA MET A 222 11.56 12.37 -18.22
C MET A 222 11.48 10.88 -17.88
N ALA A 223 12.20 10.42 -16.84
CA ALA A 223 11.99 9.10 -16.28
C ALA A 223 10.72 9.06 -15.42
N GLU A 224 10.03 7.90 -15.37
CA GLU A 224 8.83 7.75 -14.54
C GLU A 224 9.09 8.09 -13.06
N GLU A 225 10.30 7.83 -12.57
CA GLU A 225 10.70 8.11 -11.19
C GLU A 225 10.68 9.61 -10.86
N GLU A 226 10.93 10.47 -11.84
CA GLU A 226 10.97 11.93 -11.70
C GLU A 226 9.58 12.57 -11.61
N THR A 227 8.52 11.82 -11.95
CA THR A 227 7.13 12.30 -11.84
C THR A 227 6.63 12.46 -10.40
N ARG A 228 7.45 12.11 -9.40
CA ARG A 228 7.10 12.20 -7.97
C ARG A 228 8.08 13.08 -7.21
N PHE A 229 7.52 13.84 -6.25
CA PHE A 229 8.30 14.68 -5.32
C PHE A 229 9.37 15.54 -6.03
N PHE A 230 9.05 16.10 -7.17
CA PHE A 230 9.95 16.97 -7.95
C PHE A 230 11.26 16.28 -8.37
N GLY A 231 11.26 14.95 -8.50
CA GLY A 231 12.47 14.16 -8.76
C GLY A 231 13.41 13.99 -7.57
N LEU A 232 13.11 14.59 -6.41
CA LEU A 232 13.97 14.51 -5.22
C LEU A 232 13.87 13.18 -4.49
N LYS A 233 12.71 12.52 -4.54
CA LYS A 233 12.46 11.25 -3.89
C LYS A 233 11.40 10.48 -4.65
N ARG A 234 11.60 9.18 -4.88
CA ARG A 234 10.60 8.33 -5.53
C ARG A 234 9.59 7.77 -4.53
N GLU A 235 10.08 7.27 -3.41
CA GLU A 235 9.26 6.59 -2.42
C GLU A 235 8.67 7.60 -1.40
N CYS A 236 7.42 7.36 -1.03
CA CYS A 236 6.73 8.21 -0.04
C CYS A 236 7.00 7.80 1.42
N GLY A 237 7.96 6.90 1.65
CA GLY A 237 8.30 6.40 2.99
C GLY A 237 7.40 5.29 3.53
N LEU A 238 6.21 5.07 2.98
CA LEU A 238 5.32 3.98 3.43
C LEU A 238 5.93 2.59 3.28
N HIS A 239 6.83 2.42 2.33
CA HIS A 239 7.43 1.13 1.98
C HIS A 239 8.91 1.05 2.36
N GLU A 240 9.39 2.02 3.12
CA GLU A 240 10.70 2.06 3.76
C GLU A 240 10.55 1.70 5.25
N SER A 241 11.62 1.31 5.94
CA SER A 241 11.58 1.11 7.39
C SER A 241 11.27 2.42 8.12
N TRP A 242 10.36 2.37 9.10
CA TRP A 242 9.86 3.57 9.80
C TRP A 242 10.69 3.98 11.02
N GLY A 243 11.77 3.26 11.31
CA GLY A 243 12.67 3.52 12.43
C GLY A 243 13.05 2.25 13.19
N PRO A 244 13.74 2.33 14.32
CA PRO A 244 14.12 1.15 15.09
C PRO A 244 12.88 0.32 15.42
N SER A 245 12.93 -0.96 15.03
CA SER A 245 11.87 -1.94 15.30
C SER A 245 11.42 -1.82 16.74
N ARG A 246 10.13 -1.78 16.98
CA ARG A 246 9.55 -1.98 18.31
C ARG A 246 9.92 -3.39 18.75
N ALA A 247 11.11 -3.53 19.35
CA ALA A 247 11.45 -4.74 20.08
C ALA A 247 10.39 -4.92 21.17
N SER A 248 9.73 -6.07 21.13
CA SER A 248 8.78 -6.57 22.09
C SER A 248 9.09 -6.09 23.53
N GLY A 249 8.34 -5.11 23.99
CA GLY A 249 8.25 -4.78 25.41
C GLY A 249 7.42 -5.83 26.13
N ALA A 250 7.98 -7.01 26.30
CA ALA A 250 7.47 -8.02 27.22
C ALA A 250 8.28 -7.93 28.52
N GLY A 251 7.63 -7.51 29.59
CA GLY A 251 7.94 -7.95 30.93
C GLY A 251 9.02 -7.17 31.68
N GLY A 252 8.60 -6.51 32.69
CA GLY A 252 9.41 -5.99 33.79
C GLY A 252 8.51 -5.47 34.90
N GLY A 253 7.84 -6.40 35.60
CA GLY A 253 7.24 -6.06 36.90
C GLY A 253 8.35 -5.83 37.91
N GLY A 254 8.15 -4.87 38.75
CA GLY A 254 8.91 -4.55 39.93
C GLY A 254 8.14 -3.56 40.76
#